data_1f204d40854424313ab4b7a4e8ed010a
#
_entry.id   1f204d40854424313ab4b7a4e8ed010a
#
_cell.length_a   1.000
_cell.length_b   1.000
_cell.length_c   1.000
_cell.angle_alpha   90.00
_cell.angle_beta   90.00
_cell.angle_gamma   90.00
#
_symmetry.space_group_name_H-M   'P 1'
#
loop_
_entity.id
_entity.type
_entity.pdbx_description
1 polymer ?
#
loop_
_entity_poly.entity_id
_entity_poly.type
_entity_poly.pdbx_seq_one_letter_code
_entity_poly.pdbx_strand_id
1 'polypeptide(L)'
;MFQKSFQTERLYLRLLETSDAVEMTRVLQNQNVTTKVAILPFPYEESDAHAWIQKADQAFQDETELLLGIFIRDSMRFIGNVSLHLEEDASRAEIGYWLDEAYWGKGYASEFAQPILTYAFEDLKLNSVFATVALDNTASQGLLEKRGFTRTGIKDVLTVSGTMRPSYFYELFQEAFMKTHTKEKSH
;
A
#
# COMPACT_ATOMS: atom_id res chain seq x y z
N MET A 1 16.27 -1.72 10.44
CA MET A 1 16.09 -2.67 9.29
C MET A 1 14.63 -3.07 9.22
N PHE A 2 13.99 -2.90 8.06
CA PHE A 2 12.58 -3.24 7.85
C PHE A 2 12.27 -4.73 8.02
N GLN A 3 11.05 -5.03 8.46
CA GLN A 3 10.52 -6.39 8.48
C GLN A 3 10.25 -6.88 7.05
N LYS A 4 10.74 -8.08 6.72
CA LYS A 4 10.73 -8.61 5.34
C LYS A 4 9.41 -9.29 4.94
N SER A 5 8.59 -9.68 5.91
CA SER A 5 7.33 -10.38 5.64
C SER A 5 6.33 -10.25 6.77
N PHE A 6 5.04 -10.40 6.42
CA PHE A 6 3.92 -10.47 7.35
C PHE A 6 2.99 -11.61 6.93
N GLN A 7 2.31 -12.19 7.89
CA GLN A 7 1.34 -13.24 7.65
C GLN A 7 0.03 -12.92 8.35
N THR A 8 -1.08 -13.15 7.65
CA THR A 8 -2.44 -13.02 8.17
C THR A 8 -3.17 -14.35 8.01
N GLU A 9 -4.46 -14.37 8.25
CA GLU A 9 -5.28 -15.57 8.05
C GLU A 9 -5.22 -16.09 6.61
N ARG A 10 -5.40 -15.20 5.62
CA ARG A 10 -5.50 -15.55 4.20
C ARG A 10 -4.33 -15.08 3.35
N LEU A 11 -3.47 -14.20 3.89
CA LEU A 11 -2.43 -13.51 3.11
C LEU A 11 -1.04 -13.79 3.65
N TYR A 12 -0.09 -13.81 2.73
CA TYR A 12 1.33 -13.72 2.97
C TYR A 12 1.90 -12.51 2.23
N LEU A 13 2.55 -11.61 2.95
CA LEU A 13 3.19 -10.43 2.40
C LEU A 13 4.70 -10.61 2.50
N ARG A 14 5.42 -10.42 1.41
CA ARG A 14 6.88 -10.52 1.37
C ARG A 14 7.50 -9.54 0.37
N LEU A 15 8.79 -9.33 0.47
CA LEU A 15 9.54 -8.62 -0.57
C LEU A 15 9.29 -9.29 -1.92
N LEU A 16 9.23 -8.46 -2.97
CA LEU A 16 9.08 -8.95 -4.34
C LEU A 16 10.40 -9.58 -4.81
N GLU A 17 10.26 -10.62 -5.62
CA GLU A 17 11.34 -11.28 -6.32
C GLU A 17 11.21 -11.05 -7.82
N THR A 18 12.32 -11.17 -8.56
CA THR A 18 12.31 -11.01 -10.02
C THR A 18 11.29 -11.92 -10.71
N SER A 19 11.04 -13.11 -10.17
CA SER A 19 10.03 -14.05 -10.66
C SER A 19 8.60 -13.58 -10.53
N ASP A 20 8.32 -12.58 -9.70
CA ASP A 20 6.97 -12.01 -9.54
C ASP A 20 6.58 -11.07 -10.69
N ALA A 21 7.54 -10.64 -11.52
CA ALA A 21 7.33 -9.67 -12.58
C ALA A 21 6.21 -10.06 -13.57
N VAL A 22 6.13 -11.33 -13.95
CA VAL A 22 5.13 -11.85 -14.89
C VAL A 22 3.71 -11.68 -14.33
N GLU A 23 3.48 -12.11 -13.09
CA GLU A 23 2.15 -11.99 -12.46
C GLU A 23 1.81 -10.54 -12.13
N MET A 24 2.79 -9.73 -11.73
CA MET A 24 2.62 -8.29 -11.52
C MET A 24 2.18 -7.61 -12.82
N THR A 25 2.85 -7.90 -13.94
CA THR A 25 2.49 -7.38 -15.26
C THR A 25 1.07 -7.78 -15.64
N ARG A 26 0.72 -9.05 -15.49
CA ARG A 26 -0.63 -9.56 -15.76
C ARG A 26 -1.70 -8.75 -15.01
N VAL A 27 -1.50 -8.46 -13.75
CA VAL A 27 -2.45 -7.69 -12.93
C VAL A 27 -2.50 -6.23 -13.40
N LEU A 28 -1.35 -5.61 -13.67
CA LEU A 28 -1.25 -4.20 -14.03
C LEU A 28 -1.56 -3.88 -15.50
N GLN A 29 -1.72 -4.89 -16.36
CA GLN A 29 -2.34 -4.71 -17.67
C GLN A 29 -3.85 -4.45 -17.58
N ASN A 30 -4.46 -4.69 -16.42
CA ASN A 30 -5.86 -4.30 -16.20
C ASN A 30 -5.94 -2.78 -15.93
N GLN A 31 -6.56 -2.06 -16.86
CA GLN A 31 -6.72 -0.60 -16.78
C GLN A 31 -7.49 -0.15 -15.53
N ASN A 32 -8.46 -0.94 -15.07
CA ASN A 32 -9.21 -0.62 -13.85
C ASN A 32 -8.31 -0.55 -12.61
N VAL A 33 -7.22 -1.33 -12.58
CA VAL A 33 -6.23 -1.31 -11.50
C VAL A 33 -5.25 -0.16 -11.71
N THR A 34 -4.61 -0.11 -12.89
CA THR A 34 -3.49 0.79 -13.16
C THR A 34 -3.87 2.26 -13.10
N THR A 35 -5.05 2.63 -13.62
CA THR A 35 -5.51 4.04 -13.59
C THR A 35 -5.81 4.57 -12.19
N LYS A 36 -6.00 3.68 -11.19
CA LYS A 36 -6.16 4.10 -9.79
C LYS A 36 -4.84 4.50 -9.12
N VAL A 37 -3.71 4.07 -9.70
CA VAL A 37 -2.37 4.34 -9.15
C VAL A 37 -1.69 5.41 -10.00
N ALA A 38 -1.40 6.57 -9.40
CA ALA A 38 -0.91 7.75 -10.14
C ALA A 38 0.45 7.55 -10.82
N ILE A 39 1.28 6.68 -10.24
CA ILE A 39 2.69 6.52 -10.60
C ILE A 39 2.95 5.33 -11.54
N LEU A 40 1.92 4.57 -11.94
CA LEU A 40 2.07 3.44 -12.84
C LEU A 40 1.78 3.84 -14.29
N PRO A 41 2.63 3.43 -15.25
CA PRO A 41 2.37 3.67 -16.68
C PRO A 41 1.23 2.77 -17.19
N PHE A 42 0.61 3.18 -18.29
CA PHE A 42 -0.33 2.35 -19.04
C PHE A 42 -0.12 2.55 -20.56
N PRO A 43 0.06 1.49 -21.35
CA PRO A 43 0.10 0.08 -20.95
C PRO A 43 1.27 -0.24 -20.03
N TYR A 44 1.12 -1.27 -19.17
CA TYR A 44 2.16 -1.75 -18.26
C TYR A 44 2.88 -2.94 -18.87
N GLU A 45 4.19 -2.90 -18.92
CA GLU A 45 5.04 -3.93 -19.53
C GLU A 45 5.87 -4.69 -18.46
N GLU A 46 6.38 -5.86 -18.83
CA GLU A 46 7.20 -6.68 -17.91
C GLU A 46 8.51 -5.97 -17.53
N SER A 47 9.06 -5.16 -18.43
CA SER A 47 10.20 -4.28 -18.15
C SER A 47 9.92 -3.27 -17.05
N ASP A 48 8.68 -2.76 -16.95
CA ASP A 48 8.27 -1.85 -15.88
C ASP A 48 8.22 -2.59 -14.54
N ALA A 49 7.74 -3.84 -14.55
CA ALA A 49 7.71 -4.68 -13.36
C ALA A 49 9.12 -4.98 -12.84
N HIS A 50 10.05 -5.34 -13.72
CA HIS A 50 11.45 -5.55 -13.34
C HIS A 50 12.09 -4.28 -12.76
N ALA A 51 11.89 -3.13 -13.40
CA ALA A 51 12.40 -1.85 -12.91
C ALA A 51 11.79 -1.49 -11.53
N TRP A 52 10.49 -1.75 -11.35
CA TRP A 52 9.79 -1.53 -10.08
C TRP A 52 10.35 -2.40 -8.96
N ILE A 53 10.56 -3.71 -9.20
CA ILE A 53 11.11 -4.65 -8.24
C ILE A 53 12.55 -4.24 -7.85
N GLN A 54 13.37 -3.87 -8.81
CA GLN A 54 14.73 -3.38 -8.55
C GLN A 54 14.73 -2.11 -7.69
N LYS A 55 13.86 -1.15 -8.02
CA LYS A 55 13.70 0.08 -7.23
C LYS A 55 13.23 -0.21 -5.81
N ALA A 56 12.28 -1.14 -5.65
CA ALA A 56 11.77 -1.55 -4.33
C ALA A 56 12.86 -2.21 -3.48
N ASP A 57 13.71 -3.06 -4.07
CA ASP A 57 14.84 -3.68 -3.37
C ASP A 57 15.85 -2.62 -2.91
N GLN A 58 16.21 -1.65 -3.78
CA GLN A 58 17.10 -0.57 -3.41
C GLN A 58 16.51 0.28 -2.27
N ALA A 59 15.24 0.68 -2.37
CA ALA A 59 14.57 1.49 -1.34
C ALA A 59 14.46 0.73 0.01
N PHE A 60 14.31 -0.59 -0.04
CA PHE A 60 14.36 -1.44 1.15
C PHE A 60 15.76 -1.43 1.79
N GLN A 61 16.84 -1.53 1.00
CA GLN A 61 18.23 -1.49 1.49
C GLN A 61 18.56 -0.11 2.10
N ASP A 62 18.06 0.97 1.49
CA ASP A 62 18.24 2.35 1.94
C ASP A 62 17.32 2.73 3.11
N GLU A 63 16.43 1.83 3.52
CA GLU A 63 15.40 2.02 4.55
C GLU A 63 14.48 3.24 4.29
N THR A 64 14.18 3.53 3.01
CA THR A 64 13.30 4.64 2.62
C THR A 64 11.90 4.19 2.27
N GLU A 65 11.73 2.94 1.81
CA GLU A 65 10.42 2.38 1.49
C GLU A 65 10.38 0.88 1.80
N LEU A 66 9.33 0.45 2.49
CA LEU A 66 8.97 -0.95 2.62
C LEU A 66 7.88 -1.27 1.60
N LEU A 67 8.22 -1.96 0.51
CA LEU A 67 7.26 -2.42 -0.49
C LEU A 67 7.17 -3.94 -0.47
N LEU A 68 5.95 -4.46 -0.25
CA LEU A 68 5.69 -5.89 -0.15
C LEU A 68 4.68 -6.33 -1.22
N GLY A 69 4.95 -7.45 -1.87
CA GLY A 69 3.95 -8.18 -2.65
C GLY A 69 2.94 -8.84 -1.72
N ILE A 70 1.68 -8.88 -2.13
CA ILE A 70 0.57 -9.52 -1.43
C ILE A 70 0.23 -10.81 -2.15
N PHE A 71 0.26 -11.92 -1.42
CA PHE A 71 0.01 -13.27 -1.95
C PHE A 71 -1.11 -13.95 -1.17
N ILE A 72 -1.95 -14.74 -1.86
CA ILE A 72 -2.86 -15.68 -1.20
C ILE A 72 -2.02 -16.77 -0.54
N ARG A 73 -2.14 -16.92 0.79
CA ARG A 73 -1.26 -17.78 1.59
C ARG A 73 -1.20 -19.23 1.10
N ASP A 74 -2.34 -19.83 0.78
CA ASP A 74 -2.42 -21.25 0.45
C ASP A 74 -1.90 -21.58 -0.96
N SER A 75 -2.00 -20.64 -1.90
CA SER A 75 -1.62 -20.85 -3.30
C SER A 75 -0.37 -20.08 -3.73
N MET A 76 0.13 -19.17 -2.89
CA MET A 76 1.19 -18.22 -3.22
C MET A 76 0.91 -17.39 -4.48
N ARG A 77 -0.38 -17.24 -4.84
CA ARG A 77 -0.79 -16.42 -5.97
C ARG A 77 -0.62 -14.95 -5.62
N PHE A 78 0.12 -14.23 -6.45
CA PHE A 78 0.28 -12.78 -6.36
C PHE A 78 -1.04 -12.08 -6.67
N ILE A 79 -1.45 -11.13 -5.81
CA ILE A 79 -2.71 -10.39 -5.95
C ILE A 79 -2.56 -8.88 -5.82
N GLY A 80 -1.38 -8.36 -5.58
CA GLY A 80 -1.18 -6.91 -5.43
C GLY A 80 0.06 -6.55 -4.64
N ASN A 81 0.17 -5.28 -4.26
CA ASN A 81 1.21 -4.83 -3.33
C ASN A 81 0.69 -3.82 -2.31
N VAL A 82 1.49 -3.61 -1.28
CA VAL A 82 1.36 -2.55 -0.29
C VAL A 82 2.73 -1.96 -0.01
N SER A 83 2.81 -0.64 0.17
CA SER A 83 4.05 0.05 0.56
C SER A 83 3.84 1.00 1.72
N LEU A 84 4.94 1.24 2.46
CA LEU A 84 5.14 2.36 3.37
C LEU A 84 6.36 3.13 2.88
N HIS A 85 6.13 4.30 2.30
CA HIS A 85 7.19 5.21 1.87
C HIS A 85 7.43 6.24 2.97
N LEU A 86 8.63 6.20 3.58
CA LEU A 86 9.01 7.10 4.67
C LEU A 86 9.34 8.49 4.14
N GLU A 87 8.88 9.54 4.83
CA GLU A 87 9.38 10.89 4.58
C GLU A 87 10.84 11.02 5.08
N GLU A 88 11.56 12.04 4.58
CA GLU A 88 13.00 12.23 4.86
C GLU A 88 13.35 12.25 6.35
N ASP A 89 12.46 12.77 7.20
CA ASP A 89 12.67 12.80 8.66
C ASP A 89 12.24 11.49 9.37
N ALA A 90 11.77 10.52 8.62
CA ALA A 90 11.24 9.24 9.10
C ALA A 90 10.16 9.36 10.20
N SER A 91 9.51 10.53 10.32
CA SER A 91 8.45 10.76 11.30
C SER A 91 7.08 10.29 10.81
N ARG A 92 6.88 10.22 9.48
CA ARG A 92 5.65 9.83 8.80
C ARG A 92 5.94 8.94 7.61
N ALA A 93 4.91 8.20 7.17
CA ALA A 93 4.99 7.43 5.93
C ALA A 93 3.70 7.57 5.12
N GLU A 94 3.84 7.54 3.79
CA GLU A 94 2.71 7.33 2.89
C GLU A 94 2.43 5.83 2.75
N ILE A 95 1.20 5.41 3.00
CA ILE A 95 0.75 4.07 2.67
C ILE A 95 0.15 4.06 1.26
N GLY A 96 0.73 3.23 0.38
CA GLY A 96 0.24 2.96 -0.96
C GLY A 96 -0.15 1.50 -1.11
N TYR A 97 -1.17 1.19 -1.91
CA TYR A 97 -1.54 -0.20 -2.22
C TYR A 97 -2.41 -0.30 -3.47
N TRP A 98 -2.37 -1.45 -4.08
CA TRP A 98 -3.32 -1.88 -5.10
C TRP A 98 -3.51 -3.40 -5.05
N LEU A 99 -4.67 -3.86 -5.55
CA LEU A 99 -5.02 -5.26 -5.66
C LEU A 99 -5.54 -5.57 -7.06
N ASP A 100 -5.32 -6.79 -7.50
CA ASP A 100 -5.99 -7.38 -8.67
C ASP A 100 -7.51 -7.25 -8.49
N GLU A 101 -8.20 -6.76 -9.52
CA GLU A 101 -9.64 -6.49 -9.53
C GLU A 101 -10.46 -7.72 -9.10
N ALA A 102 -10.01 -8.92 -9.45
CA ALA A 102 -10.64 -10.18 -9.04
C ALA A 102 -10.73 -10.37 -7.51
N TYR A 103 -9.96 -9.60 -6.75
CA TYR A 103 -9.88 -9.68 -5.28
C TYR A 103 -10.50 -8.48 -4.57
N TRP A 104 -11.10 -7.53 -5.30
CA TRP A 104 -11.80 -6.39 -4.69
C TRP A 104 -13.07 -6.83 -3.96
N GLY A 105 -13.48 -6.05 -2.96
CA GLY A 105 -14.70 -6.29 -2.19
C GLY A 105 -14.69 -7.51 -1.27
N LYS A 106 -13.57 -8.26 -1.21
CA LYS A 106 -13.46 -9.52 -0.43
C LYS A 106 -12.77 -9.37 0.94
N GLY A 107 -12.49 -8.12 1.34
CA GLY A 107 -11.89 -7.80 2.64
C GLY A 107 -10.36 -7.93 2.71
N TYR A 108 -9.68 -8.32 1.64
CA TYR A 108 -8.22 -8.49 1.64
C TYR A 108 -7.47 -7.20 1.97
N ALA A 109 -7.91 -6.05 1.43
CA ALA A 109 -7.28 -4.77 1.74
C ALA A 109 -7.37 -4.43 3.24
N SER A 110 -8.52 -4.69 3.84
CA SER A 110 -8.71 -4.53 5.29
C SER A 110 -7.80 -5.47 6.09
N GLU A 111 -7.59 -6.69 5.60
CA GLU A 111 -6.79 -7.70 6.27
C GLU A 111 -5.30 -7.35 6.30
N PHE A 112 -4.70 -6.96 5.16
CA PHE A 112 -3.27 -6.58 5.16
C PHE A 112 -3.00 -5.22 5.80
N ALA A 113 -3.96 -4.29 5.76
CA ALA A 113 -3.74 -2.96 6.32
C ALA A 113 -3.47 -3.00 7.84
N GLN A 114 -4.09 -3.93 8.57
CA GLN A 114 -3.93 -4.02 10.02
C GLN A 114 -2.48 -4.30 10.44
N PRO A 115 -1.80 -5.38 10.01
CA PRO A 115 -0.43 -5.63 10.41
C PRO A 115 0.55 -4.56 9.91
N ILE A 116 0.30 -3.95 8.74
CA ILE A 116 1.14 -2.88 8.22
C ILE A 116 1.04 -1.62 9.09
N LEU A 117 -0.17 -1.22 9.50
CA LEU A 117 -0.37 -0.08 10.40
C LEU A 117 0.18 -0.37 11.81
N THR A 118 0.01 -1.60 12.31
CA THR A 118 0.61 -2.02 13.59
C THR A 118 2.13 -1.87 13.52
N TYR A 119 2.76 -2.37 12.47
CA TYR A 119 4.19 -2.24 12.26
C TYR A 119 4.64 -0.77 12.17
N ALA A 120 3.91 0.06 11.42
CA ALA A 120 4.20 1.48 11.28
C ALA A 120 4.22 2.21 12.63
N PHE A 121 3.24 1.92 13.50
CA PHE A 121 3.11 2.64 14.78
C PHE A 121 3.82 1.96 15.95
N GLU A 122 3.85 0.63 16.02
CA GLU A 122 4.43 -0.09 17.16
C GLU A 122 5.93 -0.37 16.98
N ASP A 123 6.40 -0.62 15.75
CA ASP A 123 7.81 -0.95 15.48
C ASP A 123 8.59 0.25 14.93
N LEU A 124 8.09 0.90 13.86
CA LEU A 124 8.76 2.07 13.27
C LEU A 124 8.54 3.35 14.08
N LYS A 125 7.58 3.36 15.02
CA LYS A 125 7.29 4.51 15.92
C LYS A 125 6.91 5.78 15.15
N LEU A 126 6.24 5.64 14.01
CA LEU A 126 5.81 6.80 13.22
C LEU A 126 4.79 7.64 13.99
N ASN A 127 4.84 8.95 13.82
CA ASN A 127 3.85 9.89 14.37
C ASN A 127 2.52 9.83 13.63
N SER A 128 2.57 9.63 12.31
CA SER A 128 1.38 9.44 11.48
C SER A 128 1.66 8.60 10.23
N VAL A 129 0.60 8.02 9.67
CA VAL A 129 0.58 7.41 8.34
C VAL A 129 -0.45 8.18 7.51
N PHE A 130 -0.10 8.55 6.29
CA PHE A 130 -1.00 9.24 5.39
C PHE A 130 -1.18 8.49 4.07
N ALA A 131 -2.21 8.86 3.32
CA ALA A 131 -2.49 8.32 1.99
C ALA A 131 -3.08 9.39 1.09
N THR A 132 -2.75 9.34 -0.20
CA THR A 132 -3.40 10.13 -1.24
C THR A 132 -4.31 9.23 -2.08
N VAL A 133 -5.57 9.61 -2.25
CA VAL A 133 -6.60 8.78 -2.91
C VAL A 133 -7.33 9.57 -3.96
N ALA A 134 -7.40 9.06 -5.19
CA ALA A 134 -8.18 9.65 -6.27
C ALA A 134 -9.62 9.90 -5.84
N LEU A 135 -10.21 11.02 -6.29
CA LEU A 135 -11.56 11.45 -5.85
C LEU A 135 -12.65 10.42 -6.17
N ASP A 136 -12.45 9.61 -7.20
CA ASP A 136 -13.37 8.56 -7.65
C ASP A 136 -13.09 7.16 -7.05
N ASN A 137 -12.03 7.01 -6.24
CA ASN A 137 -11.67 5.71 -5.64
C ASN A 137 -12.37 5.51 -4.28
N THR A 138 -13.70 5.35 -4.32
CA THR A 138 -14.54 5.21 -3.12
C THR A 138 -14.18 3.97 -2.28
N ALA A 139 -13.67 2.90 -2.92
CA ALA A 139 -13.26 1.69 -2.21
C ALA A 139 -12.07 1.94 -1.28
N SER A 140 -11.05 2.67 -1.77
CA SER A 140 -9.90 3.05 -0.94
C SER A 140 -10.30 4.04 0.16
N GLN A 141 -11.17 5.02 -0.16
CA GLN A 141 -11.70 5.97 0.84
C GLN A 141 -12.37 5.21 1.99
N GLY A 142 -13.30 4.31 1.69
CA GLY A 142 -14.01 3.51 2.70
C GLY A 142 -13.08 2.61 3.52
N LEU A 143 -12.02 2.07 2.93
CA LEU A 143 -11.01 1.31 3.66
C LEU A 143 -10.28 2.19 4.67
N LEU A 144 -9.78 3.34 4.23
CA LEU A 144 -9.02 4.26 5.08
C LEU A 144 -9.89 4.78 6.25
N GLU A 145 -11.12 5.21 5.97
CA GLU A 145 -12.07 5.67 6.98
C GLU A 145 -12.36 4.55 8.01
N LYS A 146 -12.56 3.32 7.54
CA LYS A 146 -12.75 2.15 8.41
C LYS A 146 -11.52 1.86 9.29
N ARG A 147 -10.31 2.20 8.81
CA ARG A 147 -9.06 2.07 9.57
C ARG A 147 -8.74 3.27 10.46
N GLY A 148 -9.65 4.24 10.56
CA GLY A 148 -9.52 5.39 11.43
C GLY A 148 -8.79 6.58 10.82
N PHE A 149 -8.47 6.54 9.53
CA PHE A 149 -7.92 7.70 8.84
C PHE A 149 -8.97 8.80 8.74
N THR A 150 -8.53 10.04 8.89
CA THR A 150 -9.36 11.23 8.73
C THR A 150 -8.98 11.94 7.44
N ARG A 151 -9.98 12.30 6.64
CA ARG A 151 -9.76 13.14 5.46
C ARG A 151 -9.50 14.58 5.90
N THR A 152 -8.30 15.09 5.61
CA THR A 152 -7.84 16.42 6.05
C THR A 152 -7.80 17.43 4.93
N GLY A 153 -7.97 17.03 3.65
CA GLY A 153 -7.96 17.97 2.54
C GLY A 153 -7.92 17.32 1.16
N ILE A 154 -7.56 18.14 0.18
CA ILE A 154 -7.29 17.75 -1.20
C ILE A 154 -5.87 18.20 -1.52
N LYS A 155 -5.10 17.33 -2.19
CA LYS A 155 -3.78 17.62 -2.73
C LYS A 155 -3.72 17.22 -4.20
N ASP A 156 -2.97 17.97 -4.97
CA ASP A 156 -2.66 17.58 -6.34
C ASP A 156 -1.48 16.60 -6.35
N VAL A 157 -1.67 15.45 -6.98
CA VAL A 157 -0.67 14.40 -7.14
C VAL A 157 -0.17 14.39 -8.58
N LEU A 158 1.15 14.48 -8.77
CA LEU A 158 1.75 14.37 -10.10
C LEU A 158 1.64 12.92 -10.58
N THR A 159 0.99 12.72 -11.72
CA THR A 159 0.87 11.40 -12.34
C THR A 159 2.09 11.08 -13.20
N VAL A 160 2.28 9.82 -13.55
CA VAL A 160 3.35 9.37 -14.47
C VAL A 160 3.24 10.05 -15.84
N SER A 161 2.04 10.46 -16.27
CA SER A 161 1.83 11.21 -17.51
C SER A 161 2.22 12.69 -17.44
N GLY A 162 2.69 13.16 -16.28
CA GLY A 162 3.07 14.57 -16.07
C GLY A 162 1.87 15.49 -15.77
N THR A 163 0.67 14.97 -15.57
CA THR A 163 -0.52 15.75 -15.21
C THR A 163 -0.76 15.76 -13.71
N MET A 164 -1.30 16.86 -13.20
CA MET A 164 -1.73 16.95 -11.79
C MET A 164 -3.11 16.35 -11.65
N ARG A 165 -3.28 15.44 -10.68
CA ARG A 165 -4.55 14.80 -10.35
C ARG A 165 -4.99 15.19 -8.93
N PRO A 166 -6.13 15.89 -8.75
CA PRO A 166 -6.65 16.17 -7.43
C PRO A 166 -7.00 14.86 -6.72
N SER A 167 -6.54 14.75 -5.49
CA SER A 167 -6.70 13.55 -4.67
C SER A 167 -7.06 13.95 -3.24
N TYR A 168 -7.90 13.17 -2.58
CA TYR A 168 -8.14 13.33 -1.15
C TYR A 168 -6.88 12.97 -0.38
N PHE A 169 -6.57 13.77 0.64
CA PHE A 169 -5.50 13.50 1.59
C PHE A 169 -6.10 12.98 2.89
N TYR A 170 -5.67 11.79 3.27
CA TYR A 170 -6.06 11.10 4.49
C TYR A 170 -4.88 10.97 5.41
N GLU A 171 -5.10 11.10 6.73
CA GLU A 171 -4.05 10.92 7.73
C GLU A 171 -4.58 10.18 8.96
N LEU A 172 -3.77 9.29 9.51
CA LEU A 172 -4.00 8.57 10.75
C LEU A 172 -2.83 8.85 11.70
N PHE A 173 -3.12 9.46 12.83
CA PHE A 173 -2.13 9.71 13.87
C PHE A 173 -1.98 8.51 14.82
N GLN A 174 -0.77 8.30 15.33
CA GLN A 174 -0.45 7.22 16.27
C GLN A 174 -1.43 7.17 17.45
N GLU A 175 -1.73 8.31 18.06
CA GLU A 175 -2.67 8.37 19.20
C GLU A 175 -4.07 7.84 18.86
N ALA A 176 -4.58 8.16 17.66
CA ALA A 176 -5.88 7.69 17.20
C ALA A 176 -5.87 6.17 16.97
N PHE A 177 -4.81 5.66 16.34
CA PHE A 177 -4.62 4.23 16.12
C PHE A 177 -4.56 3.46 17.44
N MET A 178 -3.74 3.92 18.40
CA MET A 178 -3.57 3.24 19.68
C MET A 178 -4.86 3.19 20.50
N LYS A 179 -5.68 4.26 20.48
CA LYS A 179 -6.99 4.29 21.16
C LYS A 179 -7.97 3.25 20.63
N THR A 180 -7.97 2.99 19.32
CA THR A 180 -8.84 1.99 18.67
C THR A 180 -8.33 0.58 18.90
N HIS A 181 -7.04 0.39 18.76
CA HIS A 181 -6.38 -0.91 18.84
C HIS A 181 -6.40 -1.51 20.28
N THR A 182 -6.32 -0.65 21.30
CA THR A 182 -6.43 -1.09 22.71
C THR A 182 -7.84 -1.60 23.04
N LYS A 183 -8.89 -1.05 22.39
CA LYS A 183 -10.26 -1.52 22.58
C LYS A 183 -10.51 -2.89 21.93
N GLU A 184 -9.90 -3.18 20.78
CA GLU A 184 -10.04 -4.47 20.11
C GLU A 184 -9.31 -5.61 20.84
N LYS A 185 -8.19 -5.35 21.52
CA LYS A 185 -7.46 -6.34 22.33
C LYS A 185 -8.14 -6.64 23.69
N SER A 186 -9.17 -5.89 24.08
CA SER A 186 -9.87 -6.01 25.37
C SER A 186 -11.19 -6.78 25.29
N HIS A 187 -11.53 -7.35 24.13
CA HIS A 187 -12.69 -8.21 23.88
C HIS A 187 -12.25 -9.56 23.34
#